data_dae834b57a852c92e4791185fabf60ed
#
_entry.id   dae834b57a852c92e4791185fabf60ed
#
_cell.length_a   1.000
_cell.length_b   1.000
_cell.length_c   1.000
_cell.angle_alpha   90.00
_cell.angle_beta   90.00
_cell.angle_gamma   90.00
#
_symmetry.space_group_name_H-M   'P 1'
#
loop_
_entity.id
_entity.type
_entity.pdbx_description
1 polymer ?
#
loop_
_entity_poly.entity_id
_entity_poly.type
_entity_poly.pdbx_seq_one_letter_code
_entity_poly.pdbx_strand_id
1 'polypeptide(L)'
;TDIHTGPEPATPPDASVLSAGGARADVADPRPGPSYGAVNDYVNDHPPESVARLTPGRELGWPYCNPDVDGPPRFVRDVQTNADGARLDCAALAAVEQTLGAHSAPLGLSFTTGDLPVPFDAGALVGVHGSWNRSPARAPEVSFFAWRGGTLGPQQTLLGGFQEPDGTRWGRPVAAVAGPDGAVYITDDYAGAVYRLAPPGGPGR
;
A
#
# COMPACT_ATOMS: atom_id res chain seq x y z
N THR A 1 8.37 -1.92 8.22
CA THR A 1 7.84 -0.58 8.54
C THR A 1 6.88 -0.75 9.70
N ASP A 2 7.13 -0.08 10.81
CA ASP A 2 6.42 -0.32 12.06
C ASP A 2 4.97 0.18 11.99
N ILE A 3 4.08 -0.66 12.49
CA ILE A 3 2.67 -0.35 12.64
C ILE A 3 2.55 0.69 13.75
N HIS A 4 2.05 1.86 13.44
CA HIS A 4 1.78 2.86 14.45
C HIS A 4 0.40 2.60 15.05
N THR A 5 0.36 2.03 16.25
CA THR A 5 -0.84 1.93 17.07
C THR A 5 -1.00 3.23 17.87
N GLY A 6 -1.63 4.23 17.24
CA GLY A 6 -2.15 5.40 17.98
C GLY A 6 -3.44 5.05 18.73
N PRO A 7 -3.90 5.89 19.68
CA PRO A 7 -5.20 5.69 20.33
C PRO A 7 -6.30 5.68 19.26
N GLU A 8 -7.12 4.64 19.27
CA GLU A 8 -8.14 4.35 18.29
C GLU A 8 -9.11 5.53 18.06
N PRO A 9 -9.23 6.02 16.83
CA PRO A 9 -10.50 6.58 16.38
C PRO A 9 -11.49 5.42 16.27
N ALA A 10 -12.76 5.70 16.51
CA ALA A 10 -13.82 4.69 16.52
C ALA A 10 -13.74 3.79 15.28
N THR A 11 -13.14 2.66 15.46
CA THR A 11 -12.97 1.63 14.45
C THR A 11 -14.37 1.07 14.16
N PRO A 12 -14.77 0.88 12.91
CA PRO A 12 -15.98 0.09 12.62
C PRO A 12 -15.88 -1.22 13.41
N PRO A 13 -16.95 -1.71 14.02
CA PRO A 13 -16.92 -2.84 14.96
C PRO A 13 -16.28 -4.13 14.41
N ASP A 14 -16.02 -4.20 13.12
CA ASP A 14 -15.33 -5.29 12.45
C ASP A 14 -13.98 -4.90 11.82
N ALA A 15 -13.46 -3.72 12.13
CA ALA A 15 -12.18 -3.30 11.56
C ALA A 15 -11.05 -4.10 12.19
N SER A 16 -10.58 -5.03 11.43
CA SER A 16 -9.37 -5.77 11.71
C SER A 16 -8.17 -4.84 11.54
N VAL A 17 -7.15 -5.04 12.32
CA VAL A 17 -5.88 -4.35 12.12
C VAL A 17 -5.37 -4.67 10.71
N LEU A 18 -5.08 -3.64 9.93
CA LEU A 18 -4.49 -3.76 8.61
C LEU A 18 -3.02 -3.34 8.66
N SER A 19 -2.25 -3.89 7.77
CA SER A 19 -0.88 -3.50 7.49
C SER A 19 -0.74 -3.19 6.01
N ALA A 20 -0.02 -2.13 5.68
CA ALA A 20 0.51 -1.91 4.35
C ALA A 20 2.02 -2.03 4.42
N GLY A 21 2.60 -2.93 3.66
CA GLY A 21 4.01 -3.26 3.75
C GLY A 21 4.74 -3.16 2.43
N GLY A 22 5.98 -2.64 2.50
CA GLY A 22 6.90 -2.62 1.39
C GLY A 22 7.43 -4.01 1.07
N ALA A 23 7.40 -4.37 -0.20
CA ALA A 23 8.01 -5.58 -0.70
C ALA A 23 9.48 -5.34 -1.08
N ARG A 24 10.24 -6.43 -1.31
CA ARG A 24 11.62 -6.31 -1.77
C ARG A 24 11.68 -5.69 -3.17
N ALA A 25 12.55 -4.69 -3.33
CA ALA A 25 12.78 -4.04 -4.63
C ALA A 25 13.82 -4.78 -5.51
N ASP A 26 14.39 -5.87 -5.01
CA ASP A 26 15.49 -6.60 -5.63
C ASP A 26 15.22 -8.11 -5.76
N VAL A 27 13.96 -8.49 -5.87
CA VAL A 27 13.59 -9.91 -6.07
C VAL A 27 14.11 -10.45 -7.39
N ALA A 28 14.49 -11.73 -7.38
CA ALA A 28 14.79 -12.43 -8.62
C ALA A 28 13.51 -12.81 -9.35
N ASP A 29 13.54 -12.70 -10.68
CA ASP A 29 12.46 -13.19 -11.54
C ASP A 29 12.32 -14.72 -11.35
N PRO A 30 11.16 -15.22 -10.88
CA PRO A 30 10.95 -16.65 -10.68
C PRO A 30 10.75 -17.42 -12.00
N ARG A 31 10.59 -16.72 -13.12
CA ARG A 31 10.43 -17.33 -14.45
C ARG A 31 11.79 -17.85 -14.97
N PRO A 32 11.81 -18.92 -15.79
CA PRO A 32 13.04 -19.42 -16.38
C PRO A 32 13.71 -18.37 -17.27
N GLY A 33 14.97 -18.02 -16.98
CA GLY A 33 15.75 -17.06 -17.78
C GLY A 33 16.92 -16.44 -17.01
N PRO A 34 17.87 -15.77 -17.69
CA PRO A 34 19.03 -15.18 -17.06
C PRO A 34 18.69 -13.77 -16.53
N SER A 35 18.20 -13.64 -15.32
CA SER A 35 18.03 -12.30 -14.76
C SER A 35 18.12 -12.27 -13.24
N TYR A 36 19.33 -12.03 -12.79
CA TYR A 36 19.59 -11.59 -11.43
C TYR A 36 20.04 -10.13 -11.46
N GLY A 37 19.39 -9.27 -10.67
CA GLY A 37 19.91 -7.97 -10.29
C GLY A 37 19.80 -6.83 -11.30
N ALA A 38 19.20 -7.04 -12.46
CA ALA A 38 18.83 -5.94 -13.33
C ALA A 38 17.37 -5.56 -13.13
N VAL A 39 17.05 -4.26 -13.22
CA VAL A 39 15.66 -3.82 -13.40
C VAL A 39 15.21 -4.39 -14.75
N ASN A 40 14.60 -5.55 -14.71
CA ASN A 40 13.95 -6.17 -15.86
C ASN A 40 12.45 -5.94 -15.75
N ASP A 41 11.72 -6.29 -16.81
CA ASP A 41 10.27 -6.09 -16.87
C ASP A 41 9.54 -6.75 -15.70
N TYR A 42 10.03 -7.89 -15.20
CA TYR A 42 9.45 -8.57 -14.05
C TYR A 42 9.65 -7.75 -12.76
N VAL A 43 10.89 -7.39 -12.42
CA VAL A 43 11.21 -6.65 -11.18
C VAL A 43 10.55 -5.26 -11.18
N ASN A 44 10.36 -4.67 -12.36
CA ASN A 44 9.70 -3.38 -12.49
C ASN A 44 8.24 -3.42 -11.99
N ASP A 45 7.56 -4.54 -12.16
CA ASP A 45 6.15 -4.71 -11.82
C ASP A 45 5.90 -5.69 -10.65
N HIS A 46 6.99 -6.31 -10.10
CA HIS A 46 6.92 -7.28 -9.01
C HIS A 46 7.99 -7.05 -7.93
N PRO A 47 7.72 -7.54 -6.71
CA PRO A 47 6.40 -7.91 -6.23
C PRO A 47 5.53 -6.69 -5.96
N PRO A 48 4.19 -6.84 -5.96
CA PRO A 48 3.31 -5.77 -5.49
C PRO A 48 3.49 -5.59 -3.99
N GLU A 49 3.17 -4.40 -3.52
CA GLU A 49 3.06 -4.11 -2.09
C GLU A 49 1.75 -4.68 -1.53
N SER A 50 1.74 -5.06 -0.26
CA SER A 50 0.60 -5.73 0.37
C SER A 50 -0.24 -4.80 1.24
N VAL A 51 -1.56 -4.97 1.21
CA VAL A 51 -2.48 -4.51 2.26
C VAL A 51 -3.15 -5.74 2.83
N ALA A 52 -2.88 -6.02 4.09
CA ALA A 52 -3.28 -7.28 4.72
C ALA A 52 -3.91 -7.07 6.10
N ARG A 53 -4.91 -7.90 6.42
CA ARG A 53 -5.47 -8.00 7.76
C ARG A 53 -4.47 -8.71 8.67
N LEU A 54 -4.13 -8.09 9.80
CA LEU A 54 -3.30 -8.72 10.81
C LEU A 54 -4.17 -9.55 11.77
N THR A 55 -3.87 -10.82 11.84
CA THR A 55 -4.46 -11.74 12.82
C THR A 55 -3.35 -12.54 13.51
N PRO A 56 -3.53 -12.95 14.76
CA PRO A 56 -2.51 -13.74 15.46
C PRO A 56 -2.08 -14.96 14.65
N GLY A 57 -0.78 -15.11 14.45
CA GLY A 57 -0.18 -16.25 13.73
C GLY A 57 -0.33 -16.24 12.22
N ARG A 58 -0.89 -15.18 11.61
CA ARG A 58 -0.93 -15.07 10.16
C ARG A 58 0.44 -14.79 9.59
N GLU A 59 0.89 -15.66 8.71
CA GLU A 59 2.09 -15.48 7.91
C GLU A 59 1.79 -14.64 6.67
N LEU A 60 2.63 -13.62 6.41
CA LEU A 60 2.57 -12.76 5.23
C LEU A 60 3.71 -13.01 4.24
N GLY A 61 4.41 -14.13 4.40
CA GLY A 61 5.36 -14.66 3.44
C GLY A 61 6.80 -14.16 3.59
N TRP A 62 7.03 -12.97 4.10
CA TRP A 62 8.38 -12.39 4.20
C TRP A 62 9.33 -13.24 5.05
N PRO A 63 10.58 -13.47 4.64
CA PRO A 63 11.21 -13.07 3.35
C PRO A 63 11.17 -14.15 2.27
N TYR A 64 10.40 -15.21 2.45
CA TYR A 64 10.44 -16.45 1.66
C TYR A 64 9.44 -16.53 0.52
N CYS A 65 8.37 -15.75 0.61
CA CYS A 65 7.29 -15.71 -0.36
C CYS A 65 6.88 -14.27 -0.64
N ASN A 66 6.58 -13.98 -1.89
CA ASN A 66 6.13 -12.67 -2.34
C ASN A 66 4.67 -12.75 -2.82
N PRO A 67 3.85 -11.72 -2.62
CA PRO A 67 2.56 -11.63 -3.29
C PRO A 67 2.74 -11.66 -4.81
N ASP A 68 1.76 -12.23 -5.51
CA ASP A 68 1.73 -12.31 -6.96
C ASP A 68 0.44 -11.67 -7.49
N VAL A 69 0.54 -11.06 -8.68
CA VAL A 69 -0.58 -10.41 -9.37
C VAL A 69 -0.79 -10.92 -10.79
N ASP A 70 0.05 -11.82 -11.27
CA ASP A 70 -0.04 -12.44 -12.60
C ASP A 70 -1.10 -13.56 -12.68
N GLY A 71 -2.16 -13.47 -11.87
CA GLY A 71 -3.21 -14.47 -11.81
C GLY A 71 -4.12 -14.26 -10.60
N PRO A 72 -4.80 -15.32 -10.14
CA PRO A 72 -5.54 -15.25 -8.88
C PRO A 72 -4.61 -14.83 -7.74
N PRO A 73 -5.10 -14.02 -6.78
CA PRO A 73 -4.28 -13.60 -5.64
C PRO A 73 -3.66 -14.80 -4.92
N ARG A 74 -2.34 -14.80 -4.80
CA ARG A 74 -1.56 -15.89 -4.19
C ARG A 74 -0.20 -15.38 -3.76
N PHE A 75 0.57 -16.26 -3.12
CA PHE A 75 2.00 -16.05 -2.90
C PHE A 75 2.82 -16.92 -3.86
N VAL A 76 3.92 -16.36 -4.34
CA VAL A 76 4.96 -17.08 -5.11
C VAL A 76 6.24 -17.13 -4.30
N ARG A 77 7.02 -18.17 -4.57
CA ARG A 77 8.27 -18.40 -3.87
C ARG A 77 9.34 -17.38 -4.27
N ASP A 78 10.00 -16.81 -3.26
CA ASP A 78 11.24 -16.07 -3.48
C ASP A 78 12.37 -17.06 -3.75
N VAL A 79 12.94 -17.01 -4.95
CA VAL A 79 13.93 -18.00 -5.40
C VAL A 79 15.31 -17.78 -4.82
N GLN A 80 15.57 -16.64 -4.19
CA GLN A 80 16.83 -16.36 -3.50
C GLN A 80 16.80 -16.85 -2.05
N THR A 81 15.70 -16.60 -1.35
CA THR A 81 15.61 -16.89 0.09
C THR A 81 14.95 -18.22 0.40
N ASN A 82 14.21 -18.78 -0.56
CA ASN A 82 13.46 -20.03 -0.46
C ASN A 82 13.61 -20.90 -1.71
N ALA A 83 14.84 -21.09 -2.17
CA ALA A 83 15.19 -21.70 -3.47
C ALA A 83 14.57 -23.07 -3.73
N ASP A 84 14.49 -23.91 -2.70
CA ASP A 84 13.92 -25.27 -2.75
C ASP A 84 12.48 -25.38 -2.21
N GLY A 85 11.93 -24.27 -1.69
CA GLY A 85 10.61 -24.24 -1.06
C GLY A 85 10.57 -24.81 0.37
N ALA A 86 11.70 -25.22 0.93
CA ALA A 86 11.75 -25.88 2.24
C ALA A 86 11.60 -24.90 3.42
N ARG A 87 11.76 -23.60 3.20
CA ARG A 87 11.67 -22.58 4.26
C ARG A 87 10.22 -22.22 4.60
N LEU A 88 9.38 -22.10 3.58
CA LEU A 88 7.96 -21.78 3.73
C LEU A 88 7.21 -22.26 2.49
N ASP A 89 6.08 -22.95 2.70
CA ASP A 89 5.18 -23.33 1.63
C ASP A 89 4.30 -22.14 1.24
N CYS A 90 4.66 -21.44 0.18
CA CYS A 90 3.96 -20.27 -0.31
C CYS A 90 2.54 -20.57 -0.81
N ALA A 91 2.29 -21.80 -1.25
CA ALA A 91 0.96 -22.21 -1.73
C ALA A 91 -0.05 -22.40 -0.57
N ALA A 92 0.45 -22.62 0.65
CA ALA A 92 -0.37 -22.74 1.84
C ALA A 92 -0.77 -21.39 2.46
N LEU A 93 -0.16 -20.29 2.01
CA LEU A 93 -0.45 -18.95 2.55
C LEU A 93 -1.77 -18.41 2.01
N ALA A 94 -2.58 -17.85 2.91
CA ALA A 94 -3.76 -17.09 2.52
C ALA A 94 -3.34 -15.80 1.79
N ALA A 95 -3.94 -15.53 0.64
CA ALA A 95 -3.72 -14.30 -0.11
C ALA A 95 -3.94 -13.05 0.76
N VAL A 96 -3.23 -11.97 0.43
CA VAL A 96 -3.48 -10.65 1.05
C VAL A 96 -4.82 -10.08 0.58
N GLU A 97 -5.42 -9.20 1.37
CA GLU A 97 -6.73 -8.62 1.06
C GLU A 97 -6.69 -7.73 -0.17
N GLN A 98 -5.65 -6.94 -0.33
CA GLN A 98 -5.41 -6.08 -1.49
C GLN A 98 -3.92 -5.91 -1.74
N THR A 99 -3.60 -5.39 -2.93
CA THR A 99 -2.23 -5.01 -3.29
C THR A 99 -2.19 -3.57 -3.78
N LEU A 100 -1.04 -2.95 -3.60
CA LEU A 100 -0.59 -1.76 -4.30
C LEU A 100 0.38 -2.20 -5.40
N GLY A 101 0.53 -1.43 -6.46
CA GLY A 101 1.52 -1.75 -7.48
C GLY A 101 2.95 -1.80 -6.91
N ALA A 102 3.82 -2.54 -7.58
CA ALA A 102 5.22 -2.66 -7.17
C ALA A 102 5.91 -1.30 -7.00
N HIS A 103 6.82 -1.23 -6.06
CA HIS A 103 7.60 -0.03 -5.72
C HIS A 103 6.74 1.17 -5.28
N SER A 104 5.53 0.94 -4.77
CA SER A 104 4.66 2.02 -4.27
C SER A 104 5.20 2.70 -3.03
N ALA A 105 6.01 2.01 -2.24
CA ALA A 105 6.50 2.45 -0.94
C ALA A 105 5.37 2.97 -0.03
N PRO A 106 4.42 2.11 0.38
CA PRO A 106 3.38 2.49 1.33
C PRO A 106 4.02 2.76 2.69
N LEU A 107 3.65 3.87 3.33
CA LEU A 107 4.24 4.29 4.61
C LEU A 107 3.18 4.33 5.71
N GLY A 108 2.30 5.34 5.72
CA GLY A 108 1.27 5.47 6.73
C GLY A 108 -0.04 4.82 6.32
N LEU A 109 -0.72 4.16 7.28
CA LEU A 109 -2.06 3.63 7.11
C LEU A 109 -2.97 4.17 8.20
N SER A 110 -4.17 4.60 7.83
CA SER A 110 -5.22 5.04 8.74
C SER A 110 -6.61 4.67 8.19
N PHE A 111 -7.66 5.06 8.90
CA PHE A 111 -9.03 4.80 8.47
C PHE A 111 -9.82 6.10 8.37
N THR A 112 -10.80 6.14 7.44
CA THR A 112 -11.80 7.19 7.38
C THR A 112 -12.92 6.91 8.37
N THR A 113 -13.50 7.97 8.93
CA THR A 113 -14.49 7.93 10.03
C THR A 113 -15.91 8.27 9.59
N GLY A 114 -16.18 8.34 8.29
CA GLY A 114 -17.50 8.65 7.74
C GLY A 114 -17.69 10.12 7.34
N ASP A 115 -16.68 10.98 7.57
CA ASP A 115 -16.77 12.41 7.30
C ASP A 115 -16.51 12.79 5.84
N LEU A 116 -15.93 11.88 5.08
CA LEU A 116 -15.71 12.08 3.65
C LEU A 116 -16.94 11.67 2.83
N PRO A 117 -17.16 12.29 1.66
CA PRO A 117 -18.23 11.88 0.77
C PRO A 117 -17.97 10.47 0.17
N VAL A 118 -19.04 9.76 -0.16
CA VAL A 118 -18.97 8.51 -0.91
C VAL A 118 -18.16 8.73 -2.20
N PRO A 119 -17.26 7.82 -2.58
CA PRO A 119 -17.02 6.49 -2.00
C PRO A 119 -15.99 6.43 -0.85
N PHE A 120 -15.44 7.55 -0.42
CA PHE A 120 -14.34 7.66 0.54
C PHE A 120 -14.77 7.68 2.01
N ASP A 121 -16.04 7.47 2.29
CA ASP A 121 -16.68 7.59 3.61
C ASP A 121 -16.20 6.52 4.60
N ALA A 122 -15.96 5.29 4.15
CA ALA A 122 -15.50 4.21 5.02
C ALA A 122 -14.45 3.33 4.32
N GLY A 123 -13.24 3.32 4.87
CA GLY A 123 -12.13 2.55 4.29
C GLY A 123 -10.79 2.91 4.88
N ALA A 124 -9.75 2.33 4.29
CA ALA A 124 -8.37 2.59 4.67
C ALA A 124 -7.73 3.64 3.75
N LEU A 125 -6.98 4.55 4.35
CA LEU A 125 -6.10 5.51 3.69
C LEU A 125 -4.66 5.01 3.77
N VAL A 126 -3.93 5.07 2.67
CA VAL A 126 -2.52 4.70 2.61
C VAL A 126 -1.72 5.80 1.93
N GLY A 127 -0.71 6.32 2.62
CA GLY A 127 0.28 7.21 2.01
C GLY A 127 1.22 6.40 1.10
N VAL A 128 1.20 6.69 -0.18
CA VAL A 128 2.06 6.06 -1.20
C VAL A 128 3.15 7.05 -1.57
N HIS A 129 4.37 6.74 -1.14
CA HIS A 129 5.53 7.62 -1.33
C HIS A 129 6.09 7.62 -2.76
N GLY A 130 5.71 6.60 -3.55
CA GLY A 130 6.12 6.44 -4.94
C GLY A 130 7.50 5.84 -5.11
N SER A 131 7.80 5.38 -6.31
CA SER A 131 9.01 4.61 -6.60
C SER A 131 10.27 5.47 -6.73
N TRP A 132 11.43 4.86 -6.50
CA TRP A 132 12.74 5.43 -6.83
C TRP A 132 13.45 4.62 -7.94
N ASN A 133 13.10 3.35 -8.15
CA ASN A 133 13.76 2.43 -9.07
C ASN A 133 12.79 1.69 -10.02
N ARG A 134 11.76 2.38 -10.47
CA ARG A 134 10.77 1.86 -11.43
C ARG A 134 10.69 2.75 -12.66
N SER A 135 10.47 2.16 -13.84
CA SER A 135 10.27 2.89 -15.09
C SER A 135 9.02 2.38 -15.84
N PRO A 136 8.02 3.24 -16.15
CA PRO A 136 7.91 4.61 -15.69
C PRO A 136 7.77 4.69 -14.17
N ALA A 137 8.22 5.79 -13.58
CA ALA A 137 8.16 5.98 -12.12
C ALA A 137 6.71 5.93 -11.63
N ARG A 138 6.48 5.22 -10.51
CA ARG A 138 5.17 5.25 -9.84
C ARG A 138 5.01 6.57 -9.10
N ALA A 139 3.96 7.29 -9.45
CA ALA A 139 3.66 8.58 -8.84
C ALA A 139 3.26 8.44 -7.37
N PRO A 140 3.66 9.39 -6.51
CA PRO A 140 3.15 9.50 -5.15
C PRO A 140 1.65 9.83 -5.12
N GLU A 141 0.93 9.28 -4.15
CA GLU A 141 -0.49 9.54 -3.96
C GLU A 141 -0.95 9.23 -2.54
N VAL A 142 -2.16 9.63 -2.19
CA VAL A 142 -2.93 9.04 -1.10
C VAL A 142 -3.90 8.05 -1.71
N SER A 143 -3.68 6.76 -1.46
CA SER A 143 -4.56 5.68 -1.88
C SER A 143 -5.67 5.45 -0.88
N PHE A 144 -6.83 5.02 -1.36
CA PHE A 144 -7.98 4.62 -0.59
C PHE A 144 -8.43 3.22 -0.97
N PHE A 145 -8.82 2.44 0.04
CA PHE A 145 -9.42 1.11 -0.11
C PHE A 145 -10.76 1.11 0.63
N ALA A 146 -11.86 1.08 -0.11
CA ALA A 146 -13.18 1.07 0.48
C ALA A 146 -13.40 -0.18 1.35
N TRP A 147 -13.96 0.01 2.55
CA TRP A 147 -14.35 -1.09 3.43
C TRP A 147 -15.85 -1.31 3.33
N ARG A 148 -16.27 -2.43 2.79
CA ARG A 148 -17.67 -2.77 2.59
C ARG A 148 -17.92 -4.25 2.91
N GLY A 149 -18.87 -4.53 3.78
CA GLY A 149 -19.26 -5.90 4.10
C GLY A 149 -18.11 -6.77 4.65
N GLY A 150 -17.17 -6.20 5.38
CA GLY A 150 -16.03 -6.94 5.95
C GLY A 150 -14.86 -7.18 4.99
N THR A 151 -14.87 -6.55 3.80
CA THR A 151 -13.82 -6.71 2.79
C THR A 151 -13.28 -5.35 2.31
N LEU A 152 -12.02 -5.35 1.89
CA LEU A 152 -11.41 -4.21 1.21
C LEU A 152 -11.70 -4.26 -0.29
N GLY A 153 -12.18 -3.16 -0.84
CA GLY A 153 -12.28 -2.95 -2.28
C GLY A 153 -10.92 -2.68 -2.94
N PRO A 154 -10.90 -2.55 -4.26
CA PRO A 154 -9.68 -2.25 -5.00
C PRO A 154 -9.13 -0.86 -4.66
N GLN A 155 -7.84 -0.66 -4.92
CA GLN A 155 -7.16 0.62 -4.79
C GLN A 155 -7.87 1.71 -5.60
N GLN A 156 -8.08 2.85 -4.98
CA GLN A 156 -8.54 4.09 -5.59
C GLN A 156 -7.62 5.24 -5.16
N THR A 157 -7.41 6.22 -6.00
CA THR A 157 -6.67 7.43 -5.63
C THR A 157 -7.61 8.43 -4.96
N LEU A 158 -7.37 8.75 -3.69
CA LEU A 158 -8.05 9.86 -3.02
C LEU A 158 -7.45 11.20 -3.44
N LEU A 159 -6.13 11.30 -3.42
CA LEU A 159 -5.38 12.50 -3.80
C LEU A 159 -4.11 12.10 -4.54
N GLY A 160 -3.96 12.59 -5.76
CA GLY A 160 -2.78 12.43 -6.60
C GLY A 160 -2.25 13.76 -7.11
N GLY A 161 -1.42 13.71 -8.15
CA GLY A 161 -0.87 14.91 -8.81
C GLY A 161 0.44 15.42 -8.19
N PHE A 162 1.08 14.65 -7.31
CA PHE A 162 2.37 15.00 -6.70
C PHE A 162 3.57 14.83 -7.63
N GLN A 163 3.34 14.36 -8.85
CA GLN A 163 4.37 14.16 -9.87
C GLN A 163 3.88 14.71 -11.21
N GLU A 164 4.74 15.46 -11.88
CA GLU A 164 4.51 15.99 -13.21
C GLU A 164 4.68 14.90 -14.29
N PRO A 165 4.18 15.12 -15.52
CA PRO A 165 4.34 14.15 -16.61
C PRO A 165 5.79 13.82 -16.98
N ASP A 166 6.72 14.73 -16.71
CA ASP A 166 8.16 14.54 -16.94
C ASP A 166 8.84 13.72 -15.82
N GLY A 167 8.08 13.32 -14.78
CA GLY A 167 8.57 12.58 -13.64
C GLY A 167 9.08 13.44 -12.48
N THR A 168 9.14 14.77 -12.66
CA THR A 168 9.50 15.70 -11.56
C THR A 168 8.45 15.63 -10.45
N ARG A 169 8.90 15.53 -9.21
CA ARG A 169 8.01 15.48 -8.03
C ARG A 169 8.09 16.78 -7.27
N TRP A 170 6.94 17.23 -6.78
CA TRP A 170 6.85 18.37 -5.89
C TRP A 170 6.36 17.98 -4.48
N GLY A 171 5.90 16.73 -4.31
CA GLY A 171 5.49 16.18 -3.02
C GLY A 171 5.55 14.65 -2.99
N ARG A 172 5.62 14.10 -1.78
CA ARG A 172 5.61 12.66 -1.51
C ARG A 172 4.86 12.38 -0.21
N PRO A 173 3.56 12.05 -0.27
CA PRO A 173 2.74 11.77 0.92
C PRO A 173 3.31 10.62 1.75
N VAL A 174 3.36 10.83 3.07
CA VAL A 174 3.78 9.81 4.04
C VAL A 174 2.56 9.17 4.70
N ALA A 175 1.67 9.99 5.24
CA ALA A 175 0.46 9.54 5.93
C ALA A 175 -0.72 10.45 5.60
N ALA A 176 -1.92 9.90 5.69
CA ALA A 176 -3.18 10.65 5.60
C ALA A 176 -4.07 10.21 6.77
N VAL A 177 -4.56 11.17 7.55
CA VAL A 177 -5.32 10.89 8.78
C VAL A 177 -6.57 11.76 8.81
N ALA A 178 -7.72 11.16 9.12
CA ALA A 178 -8.95 11.92 9.34
C ALA A 178 -8.82 12.78 10.60
N GLY A 179 -9.16 14.07 10.47
CA GLY A 179 -9.17 15.03 11.56
C GLY A 179 -10.55 15.21 12.19
N PRO A 180 -10.62 15.81 13.37
CA PRO A 180 -11.89 16.01 14.10
C PRO A 180 -12.81 17.04 13.43
N ASP A 181 -12.32 17.75 12.42
CA ASP A 181 -13.08 18.74 11.63
C ASP A 181 -13.62 18.17 10.30
N GLY A 182 -13.57 16.82 10.13
CA GLY A 182 -14.01 16.14 8.92
C GLY A 182 -13.07 16.29 7.72
N ALA A 183 -11.89 16.86 7.91
CA ALA A 183 -10.86 16.94 6.89
C ALA A 183 -9.86 15.79 7.00
N VAL A 184 -9.14 15.50 5.93
CA VAL A 184 -7.98 14.62 5.95
C VAL A 184 -6.71 15.46 5.97
N TYR A 185 -5.84 15.20 6.93
CA TYR A 185 -4.50 15.79 7.04
C TYR A 185 -3.47 14.86 6.47
N ILE A 186 -2.65 15.36 5.54
CA ILE A 186 -1.70 14.57 4.79
C ILE A 186 -0.31 15.14 5.06
N THR A 187 0.58 14.32 5.60
CA THR A 187 1.97 14.69 5.81
C THR A 187 2.82 14.38 4.58
N ASP A 188 3.78 15.25 4.29
CA ASP A 188 4.68 15.15 3.15
C ASP A 188 6.09 15.55 3.60
N ASP A 189 7.01 14.58 3.59
CA ASP A 189 8.40 14.80 4.03
C ASP A 189 9.25 15.43 2.93
N TYR A 190 8.92 15.20 1.67
CA TYR A 190 9.64 15.77 0.55
C TYR A 190 9.39 17.27 0.40
N ALA A 191 8.12 17.68 0.51
CA ALA A 191 7.74 19.09 0.45
C ALA A 191 7.90 19.80 1.81
N GLY A 192 8.12 19.08 2.91
CA GLY A 192 8.14 19.63 4.26
C GLY A 192 6.79 20.25 4.65
N ALA A 193 5.69 19.64 4.23
CA ALA A 193 4.35 20.21 4.32
C ALA A 193 3.35 19.28 5.01
N VAL A 194 2.26 19.90 5.49
CA VAL A 194 1.03 19.20 5.87
C VAL A 194 -0.11 19.81 5.07
N TYR A 195 -0.78 18.98 4.27
CA TYR A 195 -1.94 19.37 3.48
C TYR A 195 -3.22 19.09 4.26
N ARG A 196 -4.24 19.93 4.06
CA ARG A 196 -5.59 19.72 4.56
C ARG A 196 -6.55 19.54 3.38
N LEU A 197 -7.07 18.34 3.23
CA LEU A 197 -8.11 18.00 2.26
C LEU A 197 -9.48 18.06 2.94
N ALA A 198 -10.28 19.06 2.62
CA ALA A 198 -11.61 19.22 3.17
C ALA A 198 -12.69 18.80 2.16
N PRO A 199 -13.82 18.24 2.62
CA PRO A 199 -14.98 18.01 1.78
C PRO A 199 -15.47 19.32 1.14
N PRO A 200 -16.03 19.28 -0.08
CA PRO A 200 -16.64 20.46 -0.67
C PRO A 200 -17.75 21.01 0.25
N GLY A 201 -17.70 22.33 0.56
CA GLY A 201 -18.68 22.99 1.42
C GLY A 201 -18.43 22.90 2.93
N GLY A 202 -17.34 22.30 3.35
CA GLY A 202 -16.88 22.38 4.73
C GLY A 202 -16.49 23.83 5.11
N PRO A 203 -16.55 24.22 6.41
CA PRO A 203 -16.21 25.57 6.82
C PRO A 203 -14.78 25.88 6.40
N GLY A 204 -14.66 26.71 5.36
CA GLY A 204 -13.41 27.32 4.96
C GLY A 204 -12.98 28.30 6.05
N ARG A 205 -11.80 28.12 6.59
CA ARG A 205 -11.09 29.18 7.31
C ARG A 205 -9.92 29.65 6.48
#